data_e013d76a4a03ba5e9d7d7dd29a7025f9
#
_entry.id   e013d76a4a03ba5e9d7d7dd29a7025f9
#
_cell.length_a   1.000
_cell.length_b   1.000
_cell.length_c   1.000
_cell.angle_alpha   90.00
_cell.angle_beta   90.00
_cell.angle_gamma   90.00
#
_symmetry.space_group_name_H-M   'P 1'
#
loop_
_entity.id
_entity.type
_entity.pdbx_description
1 polymer ?
#
loop_
_entity_poly.entity_id
_entity_poly.type
_entity_poly.pdbx_seq_one_letter_code
_entity_poly.pdbx_strand_id
1 'polypeptide(L)'
;MRTHVPKTAMPGWIEAEGLPAGVRGGMATRRFPGVSEGRWGPANFGEHSGDDPEAVACNRACLIEALSLPSDPLWLRQVHGVGVWVEGESIIGNATERIADASVVRASRAPAVILSADCLPILLASESGGEIAAIHAGWRGLAAGVIENTLSVMHTDPRKIVAWMGPAIGQAAFEVGPEVRAAMLINDPHADRAFQRGDGDRLYADIYQLARNRLELAGCKVGGAHFCTVTSQAMHSYRRDGAVSGRMATLIWRV
;
A
#
# COMPACT_ATOMS: atom_id res chain seq x y z
N MET A 1 19.65 18.12 -30.12
CA MET A 1 18.95 16.85 -29.96
C MET A 1 19.49 16.17 -28.72
N ARG A 2 18.76 16.18 -27.62
CA ARG A 2 19.13 15.40 -26.40
C ARG A 2 18.55 14.01 -26.61
N THR A 3 19.42 13.03 -26.81
CA THR A 3 19.06 11.61 -26.89
C THR A 3 18.45 11.19 -25.57
N HIS A 4 17.16 10.88 -25.59
CA HIS A 4 16.46 10.29 -24.46
C HIS A 4 16.96 8.84 -24.33
N VAL A 5 17.92 8.60 -23.43
CA VAL A 5 18.29 7.25 -23.03
C VAL A 5 17.11 6.71 -22.23
N PRO A 6 16.48 5.60 -22.64
CA PRO A 6 15.40 5.01 -21.85
C PRO A 6 15.99 4.64 -20.48
N LYS A 7 15.38 5.20 -19.40
CA LYS A 7 15.69 4.80 -18.03
C LYS A 7 15.45 3.30 -17.95
N THR A 8 16.52 2.52 -17.84
CA THR A 8 16.42 1.07 -17.60
C THR A 8 15.53 0.88 -16.39
N ALA A 9 14.42 0.18 -16.55
CA ALA A 9 13.48 -0.07 -15.46
C ALA A 9 14.24 -0.75 -14.31
N MET A 10 14.17 -0.17 -13.11
CA MET A 10 14.83 -0.73 -11.94
C MET A 10 14.23 -2.11 -11.64
N PRO A 11 15.06 -3.17 -11.50
CA PRO A 11 14.55 -4.50 -11.21
C PRO A 11 13.68 -4.51 -9.95
N GLY A 12 12.50 -5.11 -10.03
CA GLY A 12 11.60 -5.25 -8.89
C GLY A 12 10.92 -3.97 -8.41
N TRP A 13 11.04 -2.85 -9.14
CA TRP A 13 10.28 -1.63 -8.90
C TRP A 13 9.10 -1.51 -9.85
N ILE A 14 7.92 -1.23 -9.30
CA ILE A 14 6.69 -0.91 -10.04
C ILE A 14 6.38 0.56 -9.78
N GLU A 15 6.56 1.41 -10.79
CA GLU A 15 6.28 2.85 -10.69
C GLU A 15 4.78 3.10 -10.57
N ALA A 16 4.37 4.01 -9.71
CA ALA A 16 3.00 4.49 -9.63
C ALA A 16 2.77 5.51 -10.75
N GLU A 17 1.97 5.13 -11.73
CA GLU A 17 1.62 5.98 -12.85
C GLU A 17 0.52 6.99 -12.48
N GLY A 18 0.52 8.15 -13.15
CA GLY A 18 -0.52 9.18 -13.00
C GLY A 18 -0.37 10.07 -11.76
N LEU A 19 0.72 9.96 -11.00
CA LEU A 19 1.00 10.90 -9.91
C LEU A 19 1.32 12.30 -10.45
N PRO A 20 1.01 13.38 -9.70
CA PRO A 20 1.26 14.74 -10.13
C PRO A 20 2.77 15.06 -10.20
N ALA A 21 3.11 16.10 -10.95
CA ALA A 21 4.48 16.58 -11.06
C ALA A 21 5.08 16.90 -9.67
N GLY A 22 6.34 16.52 -9.45
CA GLY A 22 7.01 16.70 -8.16
C GLY A 22 6.67 15.62 -7.12
N VAL A 23 5.86 14.62 -7.46
CA VAL A 23 5.57 13.46 -6.60
C VAL A 23 5.99 12.19 -7.32
N ARG A 24 6.69 11.32 -6.60
CA ARG A 24 7.05 9.97 -7.06
C ARG A 24 6.53 8.93 -6.09
N GLY A 25 6.26 7.74 -6.59
CA GLY A 25 5.82 6.62 -5.77
C GLY A 25 5.80 5.31 -6.53
N GLY A 26 5.58 4.21 -5.81
CA GLY A 26 5.53 2.89 -6.39
C GLY A 26 5.75 1.80 -5.36
N MET A 27 5.97 0.56 -5.84
CA MET A 27 6.20 -0.60 -4.99
C MET A 27 7.54 -1.26 -5.30
N ALA A 28 8.35 -1.46 -4.26
CA ALA A 28 9.46 -2.39 -4.26
C ALA A 28 8.93 -3.80 -3.97
N THR A 29 9.03 -4.67 -4.96
CA THR A 29 8.54 -6.05 -4.91
C THR A 29 9.59 -6.99 -4.30
N ARG A 30 9.27 -8.28 -4.16
CA ARG A 30 10.21 -9.33 -3.77
C ARG A 30 11.50 -9.33 -4.62
N ARG A 31 11.43 -8.89 -5.89
CA ARG A 31 12.58 -8.87 -6.82
C ARG A 31 13.40 -7.58 -6.78
N PHE A 32 13.10 -6.67 -5.89
CA PHE A 32 13.95 -5.50 -5.66
C PHE A 32 15.34 -5.96 -5.18
N PRO A 33 16.42 -5.23 -5.47
CA PRO A 33 17.75 -5.56 -4.94
C PRO A 33 17.73 -5.66 -3.40
N GLY A 34 18.33 -6.73 -2.88
CA GLY A 34 18.36 -7.00 -1.45
C GLY A 34 19.19 -8.23 -1.11
N VAL A 35 19.30 -8.52 0.19
CA VAL A 35 20.18 -9.56 0.76
C VAL A 35 19.44 -10.66 1.52
N SER A 36 18.10 -10.58 1.63
CA SER A 36 17.32 -11.66 2.22
C SER A 36 17.41 -12.92 1.41
N GLU A 37 17.33 -14.08 2.07
CA GLU A 37 17.47 -15.39 1.45
C GLU A 37 16.17 -16.21 1.50
N GLY A 38 16.14 -17.29 0.75
CA GLY A 38 15.07 -18.28 0.78
C GLY A 38 13.68 -17.67 0.52
N ARG A 39 12.78 -17.82 1.46
CA ARG A 39 11.38 -17.38 1.33
C ARG A 39 11.20 -15.87 1.36
N TRP A 40 12.14 -15.16 1.99
CA TRP A 40 12.13 -13.70 2.11
C TRP A 40 12.88 -12.99 0.97
N GLY A 41 13.74 -13.72 0.24
CA GLY A 41 14.69 -13.13 -0.71
C GLY A 41 14.15 -12.84 -2.12
N PRO A 42 14.89 -11.96 -2.79
CA PRO A 42 16.01 -11.18 -2.25
C PRO A 42 15.62 -9.97 -1.41
N ALA A 43 14.41 -9.39 -1.55
CA ALA A 43 14.01 -8.19 -0.83
C ALA A 43 12.78 -8.42 0.04
N ASN A 44 12.99 -8.29 1.35
CA ASN A 44 11.94 -8.21 2.36
C ASN A 44 12.18 -6.95 3.20
N PHE A 45 11.11 -6.18 3.42
CA PHE A 45 11.15 -4.91 4.16
C PHE A 45 10.45 -4.98 5.52
N GLY A 46 9.86 -6.15 5.86
CA GLY A 46 9.05 -6.36 7.08
C GLY A 46 9.85 -6.96 8.23
N GLU A 47 10.04 -6.21 9.32
CA GLU A 47 10.74 -6.67 10.54
C GLU A 47 10.04 -7.83 11.24
N HIS A 48 8.71 -7.91 11.11
CA HIS A 48 7.90 -8.95 11.80
C HIS A 48 7.57 -10.15 10.89
N SER A 49 8.36 -10.38 9.85
CA SER A 49 8.18 -11.49 8.91
C SER A 49 8.92 -12.77 9.31
N GLY A 50 9.76 -12.71 10.35
CA GLY A 50 10.61 -13.81 10.80
C GLY A 50 11.92 -13.94 10.01
N ASP A 51 12.27 -12.96 9.20
CA ASP A 51 13.55 -12.83 8.51
C ASP A 51 14.64 -12.32 9.47
N ASP A 52 15.90 -12.41 9.05
CA ASP A 52 17.02 -11.81 9.77
C ASP A 52 16.86 -10.27 9.84
N PRO A 53 16.83 -9.69 11.06
CA PRO A 53 16.71 -8.24 11.23
C PRO A 53 17.81 -7.42 10.50
N GLU A 54 19.03 -7.95 10.42
CA GLU A 54 20.14 -7.30 9.72
C GLU A 54 19.89 -7.29 8.20
N ALA A 55 19.37 -8.38 7.64
CA ALA A 55 18.99 -8.43 6.24
C ALA A 55 17.87 -7.44 5.92
N VAL A 56 16.85 -7.33 6.78
CA VAL A 56 15.76 -6.34 6.61
C VAL A 56 16.31 -4.91 6.68
N ALA A 57 17.21 -4.61 7.61
CA ALA A 57 17.84 -3.30 7.71
C ALA A 57 18.66 -2.96 6.46
N CYS A 58 19.46 -3.90 5.95
CA CYS A 58 20.19 -3.76 4.69
C CYS A 58 19.26 -3.51 3.50
N ASN A 59 18.15 -4.24 3.40
CA ASN A 59 17.18 -4.06 2.32
C ASN A 59 16.54 -2.66 2.38
N ARG A 60 16.20 -2.16 3.57
CA ARG A 60 15.68 -0.81 3.77
C ARG A 60 16.70 0.26 3.37
N ALA A 61 17.97 0.09 3.74
CA ALA A 61 19.05 0.98 3.32
C ALA A 61 19.24 0.98 1.79
N CYS A 62 19.26 -0.20 1.18
CA CYS A 62 19.32 -0.36 -0.27
C CYS A 62 18.14 0.34 -0.99
N LEU A 63 16.92 0.24 -0.44
CA LEU A 63 15.74 0.92 -0.97
C LEU A 63 15.92 2.46 -0.97
N ILE A 64 16.43 3.02 0.14
CA ILE A 64 16.66 4.45 0.28
C ILE A 64 17.68 4.94 -0.76
N GLU A 65 18.79 4.24 -0.88
CA GLU A 65 19.87 4.58 -1.82
C GLU A 65 19.40 4.46 -3.29
N ALA A 66 18.83 3.30 -3.66
CA ALA A 66 18.42 3.00 -5.02
C ALA A 66 17.35 3.97 -5.56
N LEU A 67 16.42 4.40 -4.72
CA LEU A 67 15.37 5.37 -5.07
C LEU A 67 15.81 6.82 -4.85
N SER A 68 17.00 7.06 -4.28
CA SER A 68 17.49 8.39 -3.87
C SER A 68 16.45 9.12 -3.04
N LEU A 69 15.93 8.45 -2.01
CA LEU A 69 14.90 9.02 -1.15
C LEU A 69 15.43 10.24 -0.39
N PRO A 70 14.63 11.29 -0.20
CA PRO A 70 15.09 12.53 0.42
C PRO A 70 15.38 12.42 1.93
N SER A 71 14.85 11.39 2.57
CA SER A 71 15.06 11.04 3.98
C SER A 71 14.61 9.61 4.26
N ASP A 72 14.80 9.15 5.49
CA ASP A 72 14.28 7.87 5.93
C ASP A 72 12.76 7.81 5.80
N PRO A 73 12.19 6.71 5.26
CA PRO A 73 10.75 6.51 5.19
C PRO A 73 10.09 6.43 6.56
N LEU A 74 8.82 6.83 6.61
CA LEU A 74 7.97 6.74 7.80
C LEU A 74 7.42 5.31 7.95
N TRP A 75 8.21 4.41 8.54
CA TRP A 75 7.79 3.04 8.83
C TRP A 75 6.73 3.02 9.93
N LEU A 76 5.60 2.35 9.67
CA LEU A 76 4.47 2.20 10.58
C LEU A 76 4.42 0.78 11.16
N ARG A 77 3.95 0.67 12.40
CA ARG A 77 3.46 -0.60 12.93
C ARG A 77 2.00 -0.78 12.54
N GLN A 78 1.77 -1.51 11.45
CA GLN A 78 0.45 -1.77 10.89
C GLN A 78 -0.28 -2.85 11.68
N VAL A 79 -1.55 -2.61 11.97
CA VAL A 79 -2.40 -3.48 12.82
C VAL A 79 -3.71 -3.87 12.13
N HIS A 80 -3.85 -3.60 10.83
CA HIS A 80 -5.07 -3.80 10.03
C HIS A 80 -6.26 -2.98 10.56
N GLY A 81 -5.97 -1.83 11.19
CA GLY A 81 -6.93 -0.90 11.73
C GLY A 81 -7.25 0.26 10.78
N VAL A 82 -7.71 1.35 11.37
CA VAL A 82 -8.10 2.59 10.66
C VAL A 82 -7.31 3.81 11.14
N GLY A 83 -6.28 3.60 11.98
CA GLY A 83 -5.44 4.67 12.48
C GLY A 83 -4.65 5.34 11.37
N VAL A 84 -4.57 6.66 11.40
CA VAL A 84 -3.80 7.48 10.47
C VAL A 84 -2.76 8.28 11.25
N TRP A 85 -1.50 8.12 10.90
CA TRP A 85 -0.42 8.97 11.38
C TRP A 85 -0.37 10.24 10.52
N VAL A 86 -0.41 11.40 11.17
CA VAL A 86 -0.36 12.69 10.47
C VAL A 86 0.88 13.46 10.89
N GLU A 87 1.65 13.94 9.92
CA GLU A 87 2.85 14.71 10.18
C GLU A 87 2.55 16.00 10.94
N GLY A 88 3.31 16.23 12.02
CA GLY A 88 3.18 17.42 12.86
C GLY A 88 2.04 17.37 13.87
N GLU A 89 1.21 16.33 13.86
CA GLU A 89 0.18 16.11 14.86
C GLU A 89 0.64 15.11 15.91
N SER A 90 0.31 15.39 17.19
CA SER A 90 0.57 14.45 18.28
C SER A 90 -0.35 13.24 18.11
N ILE A 91 0.22 12.05 17.98
CA ILE A 91 -0.56 10.81 18.10
C ILE A 91 -1.11 10.78 19.53
N ILE A 92 -2.43 10.67 19.68
CA ILE A 92 -3.05 10.36 20.96
C ILE A 92 -2.66 8.93 21.31
N GLY A 93 -1.62 8.76 22.13
CA GLY A 93 -1.02 7.47 22.49
C GLY A 93 0.49 7.59 22.70
N ASN A 94 1.18 6.47 22.94
CA ASN A 94 2.63 6.45 23.15
C ASN A 94 3.37 7.00 21.93
N ALA A 95 4.00 8.16 22.07
CA ALA A 95 4.68 8.90 21.00
C ALA A 95 5.89 8.16 20.37
N THR A 96 6.29 7.02 20.92
CA THR A 96 7.42 6.21 20.45
C THR A 96 7.05 5.16 19.41
N GLU A 97 5.80 4.71 19.34
CA GLU A 97 5.33 3.73 18.37
C GLU A 97 4.34 4.36 17.39
N ARG A 98 4.70 4.37 16.11
CA ARG A 98 3.81 4.81 15.02
C ARG A 98 2.83 3.69 14.66
N ILE A 99 1.87 3.42 15.55
CA ILE A 99 0.82 2.41 15.33
C ILE A 99 -0.26 3.01 14.45
N ALA A 100 -0.27 2.68 13.17
CA ALA A 100 -1.25 3.17 12.21
C ALA A 100 -1.22 2.29 10.94
N ASP A 101 -2.29 2.36 10.15
CA ASP A 101 -2.39 1.70 8.84
C ASP A 101 -2.38 2.69 7.67
N ALA A 102 -2.27 3.98 7.96
CA ALA A 102 -2.05 5.02 6.96
C ALA A 102 -1.17 6.14 7.52
N SER A 103 -0.55 6.91 6.61
CA SER A 103 0.18 8.13 6.96
C SER A 103 -0.11 9.25 5.98
N VAL A 104 -0.16 10.49 6.49
CA VAL A 104 -0.32 11.73 5.71
C VAL A 104 0.89 12.63 5.98
N VAL A 105 1.55 13.09 4.90
CA VAL A 105 2.73 13.96 4.94
C VAL A 105 2.45 15.26 4.18
N ARG A 106 2.74 16.40 4.81
CA ARG A 106 2.42 17.74 4.28
C ARG A 106 3.64 18.65 4.18
N ALA A 107 4.43 18.74 5.25
CA ALA A 107 5.50 19.73 5.39
C ALA A 107 6.88 19.18 5.00
N SER A 108 7.24 18.00 5.49
CA SER A 108 8.53 17.39 5.18
C SER A 108 8.55 16.71 3.81
N ARG A 109 9.74 16.25 3.43
CA ARG A 109 9.92 15.37 2.27
C ARG A 109 9.98 13.89 2.65
N ALA A 110 9.64 13.55 3.90
CA ALA A 110 9.70 12.17 4.36
C ALA A 110 8.78 11.27 3.50
N PRO A 111 9.31 10.17 2.96
CA PRO A 111 8.49 9.22 2.21
C PRO A 111 7.46 8.56 3.13
N ALA A 112 6.19 8.61 2.76
CA ALA A 112 5.15 7.78 3.36
C ALA A 112 5.28 6.35 2.81
N VAL A 113 5.30 5.35 3.68
CA VAL A 113 5.47 3.95 3.29
C VAL A 113 4.50 3.04 4.03
N ILE A 114 4.01 2.03 3.33
CA ILE A 114 3.29 0.89 3.91
C ILE A 114 3.90 -0.43 3.44
N LEU A 115 3.72 -1.45 4.24
CA LEU A 115 4.17 -2.81 3.95
C LEU A 115 2.98 -3.70 3.62
N SER A 116 3.13 -4.56 2.61
CA SER A 116 2.06 -5.50 2.24
C SER A 116 2.60 -6.83 1.72
N ALA A 117 1.77 -7.84 1.86
CA ALA A 117 1.83 -9.13 1.16
C ALA A 117 0.37 -9.57 1.06
N ASP A 118 -0.27 -9.25 -0.05
CA ASP A 118 -1.68 -9.42 -0.44
C ASP A 118 -2.63 -8.25 -0.11
N CYS A 119 -2.50 -7.57 1.05
CA CYS A 119 -3.33 -6.39 1.33
C CYS A 119 -3.09 -5.29 0.30
N LEU A 120 -4.13 -4.52 -0.03
CA LEU A 120 -4.08 -3.48 -1.04
C LEU A 120 -3.33 -2.24 -0.52
N PRO A 121 -2.22 -1.85 -1.16
CA PRO A 121 -1.58 -0.57 -0.91
C PRO A 121 -2.23 0.52 -1.77
N ILE A 122 -2.49 1.68 -1.16
CA ILE A 122 -3.03 2.84 -1.86
C ILE A 122 -2.11 4.03 -1.60
N LEU A 123 -1.71 4.72 -2.66
CA LEU A 123 -0.98 5.98 -2.59
C LEU A 123 -1.91 7.11 -3.00
N LEU A 124 -1.94 8.18 -2.21
CA LEU A 124 -2.71 9.38 -2.49
C LEU A 124 -1.78 10.58 -2.66
N ALA A 125 -2.08 11.44 -3.63
CA ALA A 125 -1.40 12.71 -3.81
C ALA A 125 -2.40 13.81 -4.17
N SER A 126 -2.27 14.99 -3.56
CA SER A 126 -2.96 16.18 -4.05
C SER A 126 -2.45 16.55 -5.44
N GLU A 127 -3.30 17.05 -6.32
CA GLU A 127 -2.91 17.50 -7.68
C GLU A 127 -1.79 18.57 -7.64
N SER A 128 -1.72 19.33 -6.55
CA SER A 128 -0.64 20.31 -6.33
C SER A 128 0.68 19.68 -5.90
N GLY A 129 0.68 18.39 -5.52
CA GLY A 129 1.83 17.72 -4.92
C GLY A 129 2.14 18.14 -3.47
N GLY A 130 1.34 19.03 -2.88
CA GLY A 130 1.59 19.57 -1.53
C GLY A 130 1.30 18.59 -0.40
N GLU A 131 0.46 17.59 -0.63
CA GLU A 131 0.04 16.61 0.37
C GLU A 131 0.05 15.21 -0.24
N ILE A 132 0.62 14.25 0.48
CA ILE A 132 0.71 12.85 0.06
C ILE A 132 0.29 11.92 1.20
N ALA A 133 -0.19 10.72 0.86
CA ALA A 133 -0.51 9.69 1.85
C ALA A 133 -0.22 8.29 1.31
N ALA A 134 0.03 7.35 2.23
CA ALA A 134 0.10 5.92 1.95
C ALA A 134 -0.85 5.17 2.89
N ILE A 135 -1.65 4.25 2.35
CA ILE A 135 -2.69 3.50 3.07
C ILE A 135 -2.45 2.00 2.90
N HIS A 136 -2.45 1.29 4.00
CA HIS A 136 -2.54 -0.16 4.04
C HIS A 136 -4.02 -0.58 4.15
N ALA A 137 -4.64 -0.90 3.01
CA ALA A 137 -6.03 -1.30 2.95
C ALA A 137 -6.17 -2.84 2.95
N GLY A 138 -5.85 -3.49 4.08
CA GLY A 138 -6.29 -4.84 4.34
C GLY A 138 -7.82 -4.87 4.51
N TRP A 139 -8.49 -6.02 4.29
CA TRP A 139 -9.96 -6.07 4.28
C TRP A 139 -10.61 -5.54 5.57
N ARG A 140 -9.97 -5.74 6.74
CA ARG A 140 -10.50 -5.24 8.03
C ARG A 140 -10.47 -3.71 8.08
N GLY A 141 -9.33 -3.09 7.78
CA GLY A 141 -9.17 -1.65 7.72
C GLY A 141 -10.05 -1.03 6.64
N LEU A 142 -10.14 -1.68 5.46
CA LEU A 142 -11.00 -1.24 4.38
C LEU A 142 -12.47 -1.24 4.81
N ALA A 143 -12.97 -2.35 5.37
CA ALA A 143 -14.35 -2.42 5.86
C ALA A 143 -14.65 -1.38 6.96
N ALA A 144 -13.69 -1.14 7.84
CA ALA A 144 -13.83 -0.19 8.95
C ALA A 144 -13.63 1.28 8.56
N GLY A 145 -13.19 1.59 7.33
CA GLY A 145 -13.11 2.97 6.82
C GLY A 145 -11.73 3.61 6.87
N VAL A 146 -10.64 2.87 6.65
CA VAL A 146 -9.27 3.42 6.63
C VAL A 146 -9.08 4.46 5.52
N ILE A 147 -9.75 4.31 4.38
CA ILE A 147 -9.72 5.28 3.27
C ILE A 147 -10.39 6.59 3.71
N GLU A 148 -11.60 6.50 4.23
CA GLU A 148 -12.40 7.63 4.69
C GLU A 148 -11.68 8.39 5.81
N ASN A 149 -11.10 7.68 6.78
CA ASN A 149 -10.32 8.29 7.84
C ASN A 149 -9.09 9.02 7.30
N THR A 150 -8.39 8.43 6.33
CA THR A 150 -7.23 9.11 5.71
C THR A 150 -7.66 10.37 4.98
N LEU A 151 -8.72 10.30 4.17
CA LEU A 151 -9.24 11.46 3.44
C LEU A 151 -9.75 12.56 4.38
N SER A 152 -10.34 12.19 5.52
CA SER A 152 -10.89 13.15 6.49
C SER A 152 -9.82 14.01 7.18
N VAL A 153 -8.59 13.50 7.29
CA VAL A 153 -7.45 14.23 7.89
C VAL A 153 -6.58 14.92 6.83
N MET A 154 -6.78 14.65 5.54
CA MET A 154 -6.16 15.41 4.46
C MET A 154 -6.85 16.78 4.33
N HIS A 155 -6.06 17.83 4.09
CA HIS A 155 -6.59 19.19 3.88
C HIS A 155 -7.08 19.40 2.44
N THR A 156 -6.66 18.53 1.52
CA THR A 156 -7.01 18.62 0.10
C THR A 156 -8.41 18.07 -0.12
N ASP A 157 -9.25 18.81 -0.87
CA ASP A 157 -10.55 18.31 -1.35
C ASP A 157 -10.34 16.98 -2.10
N PRO A 158 -11.06 15.89 -1.76
CA PRO A 158 -10.91 14.59 -2.40
C PRO A 158 -11.01 14.63 -3.93
N ARG A 159 -11.78 15.56 -4.50
CA ARG A 159 -11.89 15.77 -5.96
C ARG A 159 -10.59 16.23 -6.63
N LYS A 160 -9.64 16.71 -5.85
CA LYS A 160 -8.29 17.12 -6.25
C LYS A 160 -7.22 16.13 -5.79
N ILE A 161 -7.60 14.91 -5.44
CA ILE A 161 -6.70 13.84 -5.05
C ILE A 161 -6.64 12.80 -6.17
N VAL A 162 -5.41 12.43 -6.52
CA VAL A 162 -5.10 11.27 -7.37
C VAL A 162 -4.76 10.10 -6.46
N ALA A 163 -5.40 8.96 -6.68
CA ALA A 163 -5.16 7.71 -5.98
C ALA A 163 -4.56 6.68 -6.95
N TRP A 164 -3.47 6.04 -6.54
CA TRP A 164 -2.91 4.88 -7.21
C TRP A 164 -3.06 3.65 -6.34
N MET A 165 -3.65 2.58 -6.88
CA MET A 165 -3.78 1.28 -6.24
C MET A 165 -2.65 0.37 -6.71
N GLY A 166 -1.82 -0.09 -5.78
CA GLY A 166 -0.70 -0.98 -6.07
C GLY A 166 -1.09 -2.46 -6.09
N PRO A 167 -0.11 -3.34 -6.37
CA PRO A 167 -0.31 -4.79 -6.38
C PRO A 167 -0.88 -5.35 -5.08
N ALA A 168 -1.95 -6.15 -5.19
CA ALA A 168 -2.63 -6.83 -4.11
C ALA A 168 -3.10 -8.23 -4.54
N ILE A 169 -3.79 -8.95 -3.67
CA ILE A 169 -4.44 -10.20 -4.00
C ILE A 169 -5.57 -9.98 -5.00
N GLY A 170 -5.56 -10.71 -6.11
CA GLY A 170 -6.63 -10.65 -7.12
C GLY A 170 -7.86 -11.44 -6.71
N GLN A 171 -9.03 -11.08 -7.25
CA GLN A 171 -10.32 -11.67 -6.89
C GLN A 171 -10.32 -13.19 -6.95
N ALA A 172 -9.81 -13.81 -8.01
CA ALA A 172 -9.78 -15.27 -8.19
C ALA A 172 -8.97 -16.02 -7.12
N ALA A 173 -8.10 -15.32 -6.37
CA ALA A 173 -7.29 -15.89 -5.30
C ALA A 173 -7.76 -15.46 -3.90
N PHE A 174 -8.67 -14.48 -3.81
CA PHE A 174 -9.12 -13.92 -2.54
C PHE A 174 -10.42 -14.55 -2.07
N GLU A 175 -10.34 -15.84 -1.76
CA GLU A 175 -11.42 -16.56 -1.10
C GLU A 175 -11.60 -16.06 0.34
N VAL A 176 -12.85 -15.77 0.71
CA VAL A 176 -13.25 -15.22 2.01
C VAL A 176 -14.54 -15.90 2.52
N GLY A 177 -14.79 -15.78 3.81
CA GLY A 177 -16.07 -16.18 4.41
C GLY A 177 -17.16 -15.09 4.29
N PRO A 178 -18.40 -15.43 4.65
CA PRO A 178 -19.54 -14.50 4.60
C PRO A 178 -19.37 -13.30 5.54
N GLU A 179 -18.56 -13.42 6.59
CA GLU A 179 -18.25 -12.33 7.53
C GLU A 179 -17.56 -11.14 6.86
N VAL A 180 -16.71 -11.39 5.85
CA VAL A 180 -16.02 -10.31 5.11
C VAL A 180 -17.02 -9.51 4.29
N ARG A 181 -17.94 -10.20 3.59
CA ARG A 181 -19.02 -9.56 2.84
C ARG A 181 -19.93 -8.75 3.77
N ALA A 182 -20.35 -9.35 4.89
CA ALA A 182 -21.20 -8.67 5.87
C ALA A 182 -20.54 -7.39 6.41
N ALA A 183 -19.25 -7.44 6.75
CA ALA A 183 -18.49 -6.26 7.21
C ALA A 183 -18.43 -5.15 6.16
N MET A 184 -18.25 -5.48 4.88
CA MET A 184 -18.20 -4.48 3.81
C MET A 184 -19.55 -3.80 3.58
N LEU A 185 -20.66 -4.57 3.68
CA LEU A 185 -22.01 -4.07 3.47
C LEU A 185 -22.51 -3.11 4.56
N ILE A 186 -21.89 -3.09 5.75
CA ILE A 186 -22.26 -2.14 6.82
C ILE A 186 -22.14 -0.69 6.34
N ASN A 187 -21.05 -0.38 5.65
CA ASN A 187 -20.72 0.99 5.25
C ASN A 187 -20.91 1.25 3.75
N ASP A 188 -21.13 0.21 2.94
CA ASP A 188 -21.34 0.32 1.49
C ASP A 188 -22.36 -0.75 1.02
N PRO A 189 -23.64 -0.40 0.86
CA PRO A 189 -24.66 -1.33 0.36
C PRO A 189 -24.37 -1.86 -1.06
N HIS A 190 -23.54 -1.17 -1.84
CA HIS A 190 -23.16 -1.58 -3.19
C HIS A 190 -21.94 -2.50 -3.24
N ALA A 191 -21.27 -2.72 -2.10
CA ALA A 191 -20.12 -3.62 -1.99
C ALA A 191 -20.41 -5.06 -2.44
N ASP A 192 -21.69 -5.47 -2.44
CA ASP A 192 -22.12 -6.80 -2.88
C ASP A 192 -21.61 -7.18 -4.27
N ARG A 193 -21.50 -6.21 -5.17
CA ARG A 193 -21.05 -6.41 -6.55
C ARG A 193 -19.59 -6.85 -6.67
N ALA A 194 -18.80 -6.66 -5.61
CA ALA A 194 -17.41 -7.06 -5.54
C ALA A 194 -17.22 -8.51 -5.06
N PHE A 195 -18.30 -9.26 -4.85
CA PHE A 195 -18.23 -10.63 -4.38
C PHE A 195 -18.80 -11.60 -5.41
N GLN A 196 -18.04 -12.64 -5.73
CA GLN A 196 -18.48 -13.78 -6.54
C GLN A 196 -18.69 -15.00 -5.65
N ARG A 197 -19.64 -15.86 -5.99
CA ARG A 197 -19.88 -17.11 -5.27
C ARG A 197 -18.71 -18.08 -5.47
N GLY A 198 -18.26 -18.68 -4.37
CA GLY A 198 -17.35 -19.82 -4.32
C GLY A 198 -18.09 -21.11 -3.92
N ASP A 199 -17.34 -22.06 -3.43
CA ASP A 199 -17.88 -23.33 -2.95
C ASP A 199 -18.51 -23.18 -1.56
N GLY A 200 -19.67 -23.81 -1.36
CA GLY A 200 -20.40 -23.75 -0.09
C GLY A 200 -20.82 -22.33 0.26
N ASP A 201 -20.34 -21.83 1.40
CA ASP A 201 -20.58 -20.46 1.89
C ASP A 201 -19.44 -19.49 1.53
N ARG A 202 -18.42 -19.95 0.80
CA ARG A 202 -17.27 -19.13 0.40
C ARG A 202 -17.61 -18.15 -0.70
N LEU A 203 -16.85 -17.05 -0.71
CA LEU A 203 -16.96 -15.98 -1.69
C LEU A 203 -15.56 -15.61 -2.19
N TYR A 204 -15.47 -15.10 -3.41
CA TYR A 204 -14.27 -14.47 -3.95
C TYR A 204 -14.45 -12.96 -3.97
N ALA A 205 -13.68 -12.24 -3.14
CA ALA A 205 -13.78 -10.79 -2.99
C ALA A 205 -12.84 -10.05 -3.94
N ASP A 206 -13.32 -8.97 -4.57
CA ASP A 206 -12.50 -8.04 -5.33
C ASP A 206 -12.12 -6.84 -4.45
N ILE A 207 -10.93 -6.90 -3.84
CA ILE A 207 -10.44 -5.84 -2.96
C ILE A 207 -10.17 -4.53 -3.73
N TYR A 208 -9.81 -4.62 -5.02
CA TYR A 208 -9.64 -3.44 -5.87
C TYR A 208 -10.96 -2.73 -6.11
N GLN A 209 -12.02 -3.48 -6.46
CA GLN A 209 -13.34 -2.90 -6.68
C GLN A 209 -13.91 -2.28 -5.39
N LEU A 210 -13.73 -2.95 -4.24
CA LEU A 210 -14.15 -2.42 -2.93
C LEU A 210 -13.48 -1.09 -2.60
N ALA A 211 -12.18 -1.00 -2.81
CA ALA A 211 -11.44 0.24 -2.56
C ALA A 211 -11.76 1.33 -3.59
N ARG A 212 -11.86 0.96 -4.87
CA ARG A 212 -12.23 1.88 -5.96
C ARG A 212 -13.56 2.56 -5.70
N ASN A 213 -14.59 1.79 -5.32
CA ASN A 213 -15.92 2.34 -5.03
C ASN A 213 -15.85 3.45 -3.98
N ARG A 214 -15.09 3.25 -2.90
CA ARG A 214 -14.94 4.23 -1.81
C ARG A 214 -14.19 5.48 -2.24
N LEU A 215 -13.08 5.32 -2.97
CA LEU A 215 -12.29 6.43 -3.49
C LEU A 215 -13.07 7.27 -4.51
N GLU A 216 -13.78 6.62 -5.44
CA GLU A 216 -14.60 7.30 -6.45
C GLU A 216 -15.82 7.98 -5.82
N LEU A 217 -16.45 7.36 -4.82
CA LEU A 217 -17.56 7.96 -4.07
C LEU A 217 -17.10 9.24 -3.34
N ALA A 218 -15.87 9.27 -2.83
CA ALA A 218 -15.27 10.46 -2.25
C ALA A 218 -14.89 11.52 -3.30
N GLY A 219 -14.83 11.16 -4.58
CA GLY A 219 -14.50 12.03 -5.69
C GLY A 219 -13.05 11.95 -6.16
N CYS A 220 -12.24 11.04 -5.63
CA CYS A 220 -10.84 10.87 -6.03
C CYS A 220 -10.72 10.36 -7.47
N LYS A 221 -9.64 10.78 -8.17
CA LYS A 221 -9.24 10.21 -9.45
C LYS A 221 -8.46 8.93 -9.22
N VAL A 222 -8.99 7.77 -9.63
CA VAL A 222 -8.41 6.48 -9.28
C VAL A 222 -7.71 5.83 -10.47
N GLY A 223 -6.41 5.53 -10.28
CA GLY A 223 -5.57 4.77 -11.21
C GLY A 223 -4.96 3.54 -10.55
N GLY A 224 -4.05 2.90 -11.27
CA GLY A 224 -3.34 1.70 -10.82
C GLY A 224 -3.71 0.48 -11.66
N ALA A 225 -2.88 -0.56 -11.56
CA ALA A 225 -3.03 -1.78 -12.33
C ALA A 225 -3.52 -2.93 -11.45
N HIS A 226 -4.30 -3.82 -12.05
CA HIS A 226 -4.78 -5.03 -11.41
C HIS A 226 -3.72 -6.13 -11.50
N PHE A 227 -2.98 -6.34 -10.41
CA PHE A 227 -2.06 -7.46 -10.25
C PHE A 227 -2.64 -8.48 -9.27
N CYS A 228 -2.14 -9.72 -9.33
CA CYS A 228 -2.40 -10.70 -8.29
C CYS A 228 -1.08 -11.14 -7.66
N THR A 229 -0.90 -10.82 -6.38
CA THR A 229 0.31 -11.19 -5.62
C THR A 229 0.46 -12.70 -5.46
N VAL A 230 -0.65 -13.44 -5.36
CA VAL A 230 -0.65 -14.91 -5.18
C VAL A 230 -0.08 -15.62 -6.41
N THR A 231 -0.44 -15.19 -7.61
CA THR A 231 -0.03 -15.84 -8.86
C THR A 231 1.35 -15.38 -9.35
N SER A 232 1.85 -14.25 -8.81
CA SER A 232 3.14 -13.70 -9.21
C SER A 232 4.27 -14.15 -8.30
N GLN A 233 5.24 -14.87 -8.83
CA GLN A 233 6.48 -15.23 -8.13
C GLN A 233 7.41 -14.03 -7.87
N ALA A 234 7.16 -12.91 -8.53
CA ALA A 234 7.89 -11.66 -8.30
C ALA A 234 7.41 -10.92 -7.04
N MET A 235 6.36 -11.38 -6.38
CA MET A 235 5.73 -10.72 -5.26
C MET A 235 5.66 -11.62 -4.02
N HIS A 236 5.73 -11.03 -2.84
CA HIS A 236 5.39 -11.72 -1.60
C HIS A 236 3.88 -11.88 -1.49
N SER A 237 3.45 -13.02 -0.98
CA SER A 237 2.04 -13.32 -0.75
C SER A 237 1.88 -14.13 0.53
N TYR A 238 1.14 -13.58 1.49
CA TYR A 238 0.79 -14.30 2.72
C TYR A 238 -0.17 -15.46 2.43
N ARG A 239 -1.09 -15.30 1.49
CA ARG A 239 -2.05 -16.34 1.09
C ARG A 239 -1.35 -17.57 0.51
N ARG A 240 -0.31 -17.35 -0.29
CA ARG A 240 0.48 -18.42 -0.91
C ARG A 240 1.49 -19.03 0.06
N ASP A 241 2.23 -18.21 0.80
CA ASP A 241 3.45 -18.58 1.52
C ASP A 241 3.26 -18.66 3.05
N GLY A 242 2.10 -18.20 3.57
CA GLY A 242 1.80 -18.20 5.00
C GLY A 242 2.58 -17.16 5.80
N ALA A 243 2.74 -17.41 7.11
CA ALA A 243 3.34 -16.48 8.07
C ALA A 243 4.82 -16.14 7.77
N VAL A 244 5.51 -17.00 7.03
CA VAL A 244 6.92 -16.83 6.64
C VAL A 244 7.09 -16.02 5.34
N SER A 245 6.05 -15.35 4.89
CA SER A 245 6.11 -14.46 3.73
C SER A 245 6.80 -13.15 4.10
N GLY A 246 7.69 -12.66 3.24
CA GLY A 246 8.24 -11.31 3.33
C GLY A 246 7.17 -10.23 3.10
N ARG A 247 7.60 -8.98 3.17
CA ARG A 247 6.75 -7.80 2.90
C ARG A 247 7.36 -6.94 1.81
N MET A 248 6.55 -6.53 0.87
CA MET A 248 6.84 -5.51 -0.14
C MET A 248 6.67 -4.13 0.47
N ALA A 249 7.43 -3.14 -0.01
CA ALA A 249 7.29 -1.75 0.44
C ALA A 249 6.65 -0.90 -0.66
N THR A 250 5.52 -0.27 -0.35
CA THR A 250 4.87 0.70 -1.23
C THR A 250 5.03 2.08 -0.64
N LEU A 251 5.58 3.00 -1.39
CA LEU A 251 5.96 4.31 -0.87
C LEU A 251 5.68 5.44 -1.87
N ILE A 252 5.50 6.64 -1.32
CA ILE A 252 5.27 7.88 -2.05
C ILE A 252 6.06 9.01 -1.38
N TRP A 253 6.67 9.89 -2.18
CA TRP A 253 7.46 11.03 -1.70
C TRP A 253 7.43 12.20 -2.66
N ARG A 254 7.82 13.37 -2.17
CA ARG A 254 7.97 14.59 -2.96
C ARG A 254 9.45 14.78 -3.36
N VAL A 255 9.71 15.11 -4.61
CA VAL A 255 11.05 15.34 -5.17
C VAL A 255 11.41 16.82 -5.20
#